data_dcfa225a2b0bf358fbb2f5350cd95591
#
_entry.id   dcfa225a2b0bf358fbb2f5350cd95591
#
_cell.length_a   1.000
_cell.length_b   1.000
_cell.length_c   1.000
_cell.angle_alpha   90.00
_cell.angle_beta   90.00
_cell.angle_gamma   90.00
#
_symmetry.space_group_name_H-M   'P 1'
#
loop_
_entity.id
_entity.type
_entity.pdbx_description
1 polymer ?
#
loop_
_entity_poly.entity_id
_entity_poly.type
_entity_poly.pdbx_seq_one_letter_code
_entity_poly.pdbx_strand_id
1 'polypeptide(L)'
;MTLRPSTAAQRVPLPSPPASSLLDGPDPKSDSLRAASPTVTRFPATAVTDPLFESSAASALVAELVDFTAACRLDYAASLFAESVSASVCPPSVGGECALGTDVLEDRQEDLEYIPTPRSYAEAIEGPYSSQWQAAMDAEMASWKSTGTYVDEVPPPGANIVSGMWIFRVKRPPGSPPAFKARYVARGFSQHQGVDFFQTFSPTPKMTTLRVLLHVAAQRDYELHSLDFSTAFLQGSLHEEIWLRRPPGFTGSFPAGTQWSLRRPVYGLRQAPREWHDTLRTTLAALGFAPSTADPSLFLRTDTTLPPLYVLVYVDDLVFATANTEALAHVKSELQKRHTCTDLGELTSHLGLRITWDRAQRTITLTQSHMVQQVLQRFGFTYSSPQSTPLPTGHSLSAPPSDESLEPSVPYPELVGCL
;
A
#
# COMPACT_ATOMS: atom_id res chain seq x y z
N MET A 1 -38.96 28.54 -42.96
CA MET A 1 -38.24 28.91 -44.20
C MET A 1 -36.80 28.42 -44.01
N THR A 2 -36.47 27.35 -44.70
CA THR A 2 -35.21 26.83 -45.21
C THR A 2 -33.98 26.65 -44.27
N LEU A 3 -33.77 25.38 -43.94
CA LEU A 3 -32.53 24.73 -43.60
C LEU A 3 -31.43 24.89 -44.67
N ARG A 4 -30.17 24.97 -44.26
CA ARG A 4 -29.04 24.42 -45.04
C ARG A 4 -27.92 23.87 -44.15
N PRO A 5 -27.14 22.87 -44.66
CA PRO A 5 -26.52 21.87 -43.84
C PRO A 5 -24.97 22.01 -43.69
N SER A 6 -24.51 21.38 -42.65
CA SER A 6 -23.22 20.69 -42.37
C SER A 6 -22.18 20.63 -43.48
N THR A 7 -20.96 21.04 -43.19
CA THR A 7 -19.73 20.64 -43.88
C THR A 7 -18.95 19.63 -43.03
N ALA A 8 -18.78 18.44 -43.63
CA ALA A 8 -18.01 17.34 -43.10
C ALA A 8 -16.49 17.65 -43.10
N ALA A 9 -15.82 17.43 -41.98
CA ALA A 9 -14.38 17.46 -41.90
C ALA A 9 -13.80 16.14 -42.43
N GLN A 10 -12.95 16.25 -43.46
CA GLN A 10 -12.19 15.18 -44.07
C GLN A 10 -11.16 14.60 -43.09
N ARG A 11 -11.18 13.30 -42.90
CA ARG A 11 -10.11 12.54 -42.24
C ARG A 11 -8.91 12.38 -43.19
N VAL A 12 -7.73 12.80 -42.75
CA VAL A 12 -6.45 12.52 -43.42
C VAL A 12 -5.98 11.15 -42.93
N PRO A 13 -5.59 10.20 -43.82
CA PRO A 13 -5.04 8.91 -43.42
C PRO A 13 -3.58 9.02 -43.03
N LEU A 14 -3.18 8.28 -41.98
CA LEU A 14 -1.78 8.10 -41.55
C LEU A 14 -1.06 7.14 -42.49
N PRO A 15 0.26 7.34 -42.75
CA PRO A 15 1.03 6.46 -43.64
C PRO A 15 1.40 5.14 -42.96
N SER A 16 1.36 4.06 -43.76
CA SER A 16 1.74 2.70 -43.39
C SER A 16 3.26 2.56 -43.26
N PRO A 17 3.76 1.68 -42.37
CA PRO A 17 5.20 1.40 -42.28
C PRO A 17 5.69 0.52 -43.46
N PRO A 18 6.98 0.59 -43.82
CA PRO A 18 7.53 -0.13 -44.97
C PRO A 18 7.70 -1.63 -44.67
N ALA A 19 7.47 -2.44 -45.68
CA ALA A 19 7.67 -3.88 -45.71
C ALA A 19 9.16 -4.23 -45.68
N SER A 20 9.57 -5.12 -44.77
CA SER A 20 10.89 -5.74 -44.79
C SER A 20 10.84 -7.05 -45.54
N SER A 21 11.76 -7.18 -46.46
CA SER A 21 11.98 -8.28 -47.39
C SER A 21 12.36 -9.61 -46.71
N LEU A 22 11.74 -10.67 -47.21
CA LEU A 22 12.10 -12.07 -47.01
C LEU A 22 13.50 -12.38 -47.59
N LEU A 23 14.33 -13.08 -46.83
CA LEU A 23 15.43 -13.87 -47.38
C LEU A 23 15.33 -15.28 -46.78
N ASP A 24 15.21 -16.24 -47.70
CA ASP A 24 15.26 -17.65 -47.53
C ASP A 24 16.60 -18.16 -46.99
N GLY A 25 16.58 -19.16 -46.12
CA GLY A 25 17.73 -19.94 -45.73
C GLY A 25 17.33 -21.28 -45.13
N PRO A 26 18.05 -22.38 -45.37
CA PRO A 26 17.52 -23.73 -45.40
C PRO A 26 17.47 -24.41 -44.03
N ASP A 27 16.53 -25.36 -43.95
CA ASP A 27 16.29 -26.34 -42.90
C ASP A 27 17.51 -27.27 -42.68
N PRO A 28 17.94 -27.54 -41.46
CA PRO A 28 18.66 -28.76 -41.17
C PRO A 28 17.95 -29.66 -40.14
N LYS A 29 17.85 -30.90 -40.54
CA LYS A 29 17.39 -32.10 -39.85
C LYS A 29 18.03 -32.30 -38.47
N SER A 30 17.20 -32.84 -37.60
CA SER A 30 17.45 -33.81 -36.50
C SER A 30 18.92 -33.97 -36.02
N ASP A 31 19.18 -33.71 -34.75
CA ASP A 31 19.85 -34.69 -33.87
C ASP A 31 19.86 -34.31 -32.40
N SER A 32 19.51 -35.34 -31.59
CA SER A 32 19.92 -35.64 -30.22
C SER A 32 19.88 -34.58 -29.11
N LEU A 33 18.94 -34.80 -28.20
CA LEU A 33 18.95 -34.38 -26.81
C LEU A 33 20.29 -34.64 -26.11
N ARG A 34 21.02 -33.59 -25.77
CA ARG A 34 22.00 -33.56 -24.69
C ARG A 34 21.68 -32.39 -23.75
N ALA A 35 21.44 -32.74 -22.50
CA ALA A 35 21.26 -31.80 -21.42
C ALA A 35 22.49 -30.89 -21.32
N ALA A 36 22.28 -29.58 -21.53
CA ALA A 36 23.28 -28.57 -21.25
C ALA A 36 23.00 -27.96 -19.87
N SER A 37 23.97 -28.12 -18.98
CA SER A 37 24.03 -27.44 -17.68
C SER A 37 23.97 -25.92 -17.86
N PRO A 38 23.31 -25.16 -16.95
CA PRO A 38 23.26 -23.70 -17.06
C PRO A 38 24.66 -23.12 -16.80
N THR A 39 25.20 -22.49 -17.80
CA THR A 39 26.44 -21.71 -17.69
C THR A 39 26.19 -20.47 -16.84
N VAL A 40 26.79 -20.43 -15.65
CA VAL A 40 26.79 -19.23 -14.81
C VAL A 40 27.69 -18.20 -15.47
N THR A 41 27.10 -17.20 -16.11
CA THR A 41 27.84 -16.05 -16.64
C THR A 41 28.20 -15.15 -15.46
N ARG A 42 29.46 -15.21 -15.03
CA ARG A 42 30.05 -14.22 -14.11
C ARG A 42 30.24 -12.91 -14.89
N PHE A 43 29.49 -11.87 -14.51
CA PHE A 43 29.82 -10.50 -14.94
C PHE A 43 31.03 -10.01 -14.14
N PRO A 44 32.06 -9.45 -14.77
CA PRO A 44 33.15 -8.82 -14.07
C PRO A 44 32.63 -7.58 -13.33
N ALA A 45 32.93 -7.46 -12.05
CA ALA A 45 32.72 -6.24 -11.28
C ALA A 45 33.70 -5.17 -11.79
N THR A 46 33.26 -4.35 -12.74
CA THR A 46 33.94 -3.11 -13.05
C THR A 46 33.57 -2.11 -11.96
N ALA A 47 34.55 -1.79 -11.12
CA ALA A 47 34.46 -0.75 -10.12
C ALA A 47 34.17 0.60 -10.81
N VAL A 48 32.98 1.14 -10.61
CA VAL A 48 32.69 2.55 -10.87
C VAL A 48 33.15 3.30 -9.63
N THR A 49 34.34 3.86 -9.71
CA THR A 49 34.88 4.77 -8.69
C THR A 49 34.28 6.15 -8.93
N ASP A 50 33.20 6.47 -8.25
CA ASP A 50 32.66 7.82 -8.12
C ASP A 50 33.15 8.38 -6.76
N PRO A 51 33.89 9.50 -6.72
CA PRO A 51 34.54 10.00 -5.50
C PRO A 51 33.59 10.57 -4.44
N LEU A 52 32.26 10.48 -4.62
CA LEU A 52 31.26 10.89 -3.64
C LEU A 52 30.73 9.72 -2.76
N PHE A 53 31.29 8.51 -2.87
CA PHE A 53 30.79 7.28 -2.23
C PHE A 53 31.76 6.68 -1.20
N GLU A 54 32.53 7.48 -0.49
CA GLU A 54 33.30 7.02 0.68
C GLU A 54 32.54 7.25 1.99
N SER A 55 31.35 6.60 2.16
CA SER A 55 30.87 6.32 3.50
C SER A 55 30.85 4.79 3.69
N SER A 56 31.75 4.31 4.52
CA SER A 56 31.96 2.88 4.77
C SER A 56 30.70 2.13 5.23
N ALA A 57 29.72 2.81 5.84
CA ALA A 57 28.48 2.23 6.29
C ALA A 57 27.47 1.99 5.15
N ALA A 58 27.37 2.91 4.17
CA ALA A 58 26.51 2.72 3.02
C ALA A 58 27.04 1.62 2.10
N SER A 59 28.37 1.55 1.93
CA SER A 59 29.04 0.48 1.17
C SER A 59 28.89 -0.88 1.85
N ALA A 60 28.97 -0.94 3.17
CA ALA A 60 28.74 -2.18 3.94
C ALA A 60 27.28 -2.65 3.81
N LEU A 61 26.31 -1.73 3.89
CA LEU A 61 24.89 -2.08 3.74
C LEU A 61 24.57 -2.55 2.31
N VAL A 62 25.14 -1.92 1.28
CA VAL A 62 25.01 -2.36 -0.11
C VAL A 62 25.66 -3.72 -0.34
N ALA A 63 26.83 -3.98 0.25
CA ALA A 63 27.47 -5.28 0.20
C ALA A 63 26.66 -6.35 0.92
N GLU A 64 26.13 -6.07 2.12
CA GLU A 64 25.22 -6.97 2.86
C GLU A 64 23.90 -7.20 2.10
N LEU A 65 23.35 -6.18 1.41
CA LEU A 65 22.17 -6.31 0.55
C LEU A 65 22.43 -7.17 -0.69
N VAL A 66 23.62 -7.09 -1.28
CA VAL A 66 24.02 -7.91 -2.43
C VAL A 66 24.23 -9.36 -2.01
N ASP A 67 24.91 -9.61 -0.89
CA ASP A 67 25.09 -10.94 -0.33
C ASP A 67 23.78 -11.56 0.13
N PHE A 68 22.87 -10.75 0.70
CA PHE A 68 21.56 -11.19 1.11
C PHE A 68 20.66 -11.56 -0.09
N THR A 69 20.66 -10.78 -1.18
CA THR A 69 19.90 -11.15 -2.39
C THR A 69 20.43 -12.43 -3.02
N ALA A 70 21.72 -12.74 -2.88
CA ALA A 70 22.30 -14.00 -3.29
C ALA A 70 21.90 -15.15 -2.36
N ALA A 71 21.92 -14.93 -1.04
CA ALA A 71 21.49 -15.91 -0.04
C ALA A 71 20.00 -16.25 -0.13
N CYS A 72 19.11 -15.24 -0.25
CA CYS A 72 17.68 -15.47 -0.44
C CYS A 72 17.34 -16.22 -1.73
N ARG A 73 18.12 -16.05 -2.78
CA ARG A 73 17.93 -16.85 -4.01
C ARG A 73 18.34 -18.32 -3.81
N LEU A 74 19.35 -18.57 -2.99
CA LEU A 74 19.78 -19.92 -2.64
C LEU A 74 18.80 -20.60 -1.69
N ASP A 75 18.30 -19.92 -0.67
CA ASP A 75 17.32 -20.45 0.29
C ASP A 75 15.94 -20.68 -0.37
N TYR A 76 15.51 -19.78 -1.27
CA TYR A 76 14.29 -19.98 -2.03
C TYR A 76 14.40 -21.15 -3.00
N ALA A 77 15.55 -21.33 -3.66
CA ALA A 77 15.81 -22.49 -4.50
C ALA A 77 15.91 -23.78 -3.67
N ALA A 78 16.52 -23.73 -2.49
CA ALA A 78 16.62 -24.87 -1.56
C ALA A 78 15.27 -25.24 -0.96
N SER A 79 14.40 -24.28 -0.62
CA SER A 79 13.05 -24.54 -0.10
C SER A 79 12.14 -25.17 -1.17
N LEU A 80 12.19 -24.67 -2.42
CA LEU A 80 11.49 -25.28 -3.54
C LEU A 80 11.99 -26.71 -3.84
N PHE A 81 13.29 -26.97 -3.63
CA PHE A 81 13.85 -28.31 -3.80
C PHE A 81 13.46 -29.25 -2.64
N ALA A 82 13.40 -28.76 -1.42
CA ALA A 82 12.98 -29.52 -0.24
C ALA A 82 11.49 -29.88 -0.31
N GLU A 83 10.63 -28.99 -0.76
CA GLU A 83 9.20 -29.28 -0.98
C GLU A 83 8.99 -30.30 -2.11
N SER A 84 9.78 -30.24 -3.18
CA SER A 84 9.70 -31.21 -4.28
C SER A 84 10.21 -32.61 -3.90
N VAL A 85 11.15 -32.71 -2.97
CA VAL A 85 11.69 -34.00 -2.48
C VAL A 85 10.80 -34.60 -1.38
N SER A 86 10.16 -33.78 -0.55
CA SER A 86 9.25 -34.22 0.51
C SER A 86 7.93 -34.79 -0.04
N ALA A 87 7.52 -34.39 -1.25
CA ALA A 87 6.33 -34.92 -1.90
C ALA A 87 6.48 -36.34 -2.46
N SER A 88 7.70 -36.89 -2.48
CA SER A 88 7.97 -38.21 -3.13
C SER A 88 8.12 -39.36 -2.16
N VAL A 89 8.02 -39.20 -0.84
CA VAL A 89 8.17 -40.28 0.13
C VAL A 89 7.08 -40.22 1.19
N CYS A 90 5.88 -40.64 0.88
CA CYS A 90 4.92 -41.11 1.86
C CYS A 90 4.54 -42.52 1.55
N PRO A 91 4.90 -43.55 2.39
CA PRO A 91 4.35 -44.87 2.26
C PRO A 91 2.90 -44.91 2.76
N PRO A 92 2.03 -45.74 2.17
CA PRO A 92 0.67 -45.89 2.64
C PRO A 92 0.69 -46.85 3.84
N SER A 93 0.22 -46.43 4.98
CA SER A 93 -0.58 -47.17 5.94
C SER A 93 -0.39 -46.74 7.39
N VAL A 94 -1.49 -46.89 8.06
CA VAL A 94 -1.77 -46.98 9.50
C VAL A 94 -2.28 -45.68 10.11
N GLY A 95 -3.57 -45.75 10.48
CA GLY A 95 -4.31 -44.76 11.20
C GLY A 95 -3.61 -44.37 12.50
N GLY A 96 -3.30 -43.10 12.56
CA GLY A 96 -2.86 -42.39 13.71
C GLY A 96 -3.46 -41.02 13.61
N GLU A 97 -4.39 -40.70 14.52
CA GLU A 97 -4.93 -39.38 14.71
C GLU A 97 -3.78 -38.40 14.92
N CYS A 98 -3.53 -37.56 13.93
CA CYS A 98 -2.69 -36.39 14.14
C CYS A 98 -3.51 -35.44 14.99
N ALA A 99 -3.33 -35.48 16.28
CA ALA A 99 -3.80 -34.47 17.21
C ALA A 99 -3.03 -33.17 16.87
N LEU A 100 -3.55 -32.41 15.92
CA LEU A 100 -3.30 -31.00 15.86
C LEU A 100 -3.82 -30.41 17.15
N GLY A 101 -2.91 -30.01 18.04
CA GLY A 101 -3.23 -29.27 19.23
C GLY A 101 -4.07 -28.05 18.84
N THR A 102 -5.37 -28.19 18.98
CA THR A 102 -6.32 -27.11 18.95
C THR A 102 -6.19 -26.35 20.26
N ASP A 103 -5.15 -25.52 20.39
CA ASP A 103 -5.31 -24.29 21.16
C ASP A 103 -6.18 -23.34 20.31
N VAL A 104 -7.40 -23.74 20.14
CA VAL A 104 -8.50 -22.86 19.83
C VAL A 104 -8.69 -22.01 21.09
N LEU A 105 -8.00 -20.87 21.14
CA LEU A 105 -8.49 -19.77 21.93
C LEU A 105 -9.93 -19.59 21.45
N GLU A 106 -10.88 -19.98 22.29
CA GLU A 106 -12.27 -19.58 22.20
C GLU A 106 -12.30 -18.05 22.31
N ASP A 107 -11.97 -17.39 21.22
CA ASP A 107 -12.36 -16.01 20.99
C ASP A 107 -13.89 -16.10 20.84
N ARG A 108 -14.60 -15.88 21.98
CA ARG A 108 -16.04 -15.73 21.99
C ARG A 108 -16.36 -14.71 20.93
N GLN A 109 -16.85 -15.20 19.82
CA GLN A 109 -17.46 -14.41 18.77
C GLN A 109 -18.71 -13.80 19.40
N GLU A 110 -18.55 -12.61 20.01
CA GLU A 110 -19.66 -11.71 20.20
C GLU A 110 -20.23 -11.51 18.79
N ASP A 111 -21.51 -11.77 18.60
CA ASP A 111 -22.26 -11.46 17.39
C ASP A 111 -22.10 -9.97 17.13
N LEU A 112 -21.04 -9.58 16.39
CA LEU A 112 -20.75 -8.20 16.10
C LEU A 112 -21.85 -7.69 15.18
N GLU A 113 -22.75 -6.90 15.74
CA GLU A 113 -23.83 -6.24 15.02
C GLU A 113 -23.32 -5.67 13.69
N TYR A 114 -23.94 -6.08 12.60
CA TYR A 114 -23.57 -5.57 11.27
C TYR A 114 -23.98 -4.09 11.17
N ILE A 115 -22.99 -3.21 11.16
CA ILE A 115 -23.21 -1.77 10.95
C ILE A 115 -23.04 -1.47 9.46
N PRO A 116 -24.11 -1.14 8.74
CA PRO A 116 -24.03 -0.79 7.33
C PRO A 116 -23.21 0.50 7.14
N THR A 117 -22.27 0.46 6.20
CA THR A 117 -21.45 1.62 5.86
C THR A 117 -22.14 2.41 4.74
N PRO A 118 -22.53 3.68 4.96
CA PRO A 118 -23.21 4.49 3.94
C PRO A 118 -22.31 4.75 2.72
N ARG A 119 -22.92 4.79 1.56
CA ARG A 119 -22.24 5.11 0.28
C ARG A 119 -22.31 6.59 -0.07
N SER A 120 -23.22 7.33 0.58
CA SER A 120 -23.45 8.75 0.30
C SER A 120 -23.78 9.52 1.59
N TYR A 121 -23.68 10.85 1.51
CA TYR A 121 -24.13 11.74 2.58
C TYR A 121 -25.61 11.52 2.93
N ALA A 122 -26.48 11.37 1.95
CA ALA A 122 -27.91 11.15 2.17
C ALA A 122 -28.15 9.85 2.98
N GLU A 123 -27.54 8.74 2.57
CA GLU A 123 -27.64 7.48 3.33
C GLU A 123 -27.10 7.61 4.77
N ALA A 124 -26.05 8.41 4.96
CA ALA A 124 -25.48 8.61 6.30
C ALA A 124 -26.41 9.33 7.25
N ILE A 125 -27.14 10.36 6.76
CA ILE A 125 -28.04 11.16 7.60
C ILE A 125 -29.46 10.57 7.73
N GLU A 126 -29.89 9.74 6.78
CA GLU A 126 -31.18 9.06 6.79
C GLU A 126 -31.13 7.69 7.47
N GLY A 127 -29.94 7.12 7.68
CA GLY A 127 -29.73 5.80 8.22
C GLY A 127 -29.84 5.72 9.75
N PRO A 128 -29.85 4.49 10.32
CA PRO A 128 -30.03 4.24 11.74
C PRO A 128 -28.90 4.80 12.62
N TYR A 129 -27.73 5.04 12.05
CA TYR A 129 -26.54 5.58 12.75
C TYR A 129 -26.24 7.04 12.36
N SER A 130 -27.27 7.81 12.01
CA SER A 130 -27.12 9.20 11.53
C SER A 130 -26.39 10.10 12.52
N SER A 131 -26.65 9.99 13.81
CA SER A 131 -25.96 10.79 14.84
C SER A 131 -24.47 10.48 14.94
N GLN A 132 -24.09 9.21 14.83
CA GLN A 132 -22.69 8.77 14.86
C GLN A 132 -21.94 9.24 13.58
N TRP A 133 -22.59 9.15 12.43
CA TRP A 133 -22.03 9.65 11.17
C TRP A 133 -21.90 11.17 11.16
N GLN A 134 -22.90 11.89 11.70
CA GLN A 134 -22.80 13.34 11.83
C GLN A 134 -21.63 13.74 12.72
N ALA A 135 -21.48 13.10 13.90
CA ALA A 135 -20.36 13.37 14.79
C ALA A 135 -19.01 13.07 14.13
N ALA A 136 -18.91 12.01 13.30
CA ALA A 136 -17.71 11.67 12.55
C ALA A 136 -17.38 12.72 11.48
N MET A 137 -18.39 13.24 10.77
CA MET A 137 -18.23 14.33 9.80
C MET A 137 -17.82 15.64 10.46
N ASP A 138 -18.43 15.97 11.60
CA ASP A 138 -18.09 17.16 12.37
C ASP A 138 -16.63 17.11 12.88
N ALA A 139 -16.19 15.95 13.34
CA ALA A 139 -14.79 15.73 13.76
C ALA A 139 -13.80 15.90 12.60
N GLU A 140 -14.12 15.43 11.40
CA GLU A 140 -13.31 15.65 10.21
C GLU A 140 -13.22 17.15 9.87
N MET A 141 -14.33 17.87 9.89
CA MET A 141 -14.36 19.29 9.59
C MET A 141 -13.65 20.13 10.68
N ALA A 142 -13.75 19.72 11.94
CA ALA A 142 -12.99 20.33 13.02
C ALA A 142 -11.46 20.18 12.82
N SER A 143 -11.03 18.99 12.36
CA SER A 143 -9.63 18.74 11.99
C SER A 143 -9.17 19.66 10.84
N TRP A 144 -9.97 19.82 9.78
CA TRP A 144 -9.64 20.72 8.67
C TRP A 144 -9.55 22.18 9.12
N LYS A 145 -10.44 22.60 10.01
CA LYS A 145 -10.44 23.95 10.57
C LYS A 145 -9.22 24.18 11.47
N SER A 146 -8.86 23.24 12.32
CA SER A 146 -7.72 23.35 13.24
C SER A 146 -6.38 23.42 12.51
N THR A 147 -6.27 22.75 11.36
CA THR A 147 -5.07 22.78 10.52
C THR A 147 -5.03 23.94 9.54
N GLY A 148 -6.08 24.76 9.46
CA GLY A 148 -6.17 25.84 8.48
C GLY A 148 -6.16 25.33 7.05
N THR A 149 -6.83 24.21 6.79
CA THR A 149 -6.77 23.49 5.49
C THR A 149 -7.37 24.32 4.35
N TYR A 150 -8.35 25.17 4.61
CA TYR A 150 -9.04 25.96 3.60
C TYR A 150 -9.37 27.37 4.07
N VAL A 151 -9.63 28.23 3.09
CA VAL A 151 -10.20 29.57 3.30
C VAL A 151 -11.40 29.73 2.33
N ASP A 152 -12.44 30.45 2.78
CA ASP A 152 -13.59 30.78 1.94
C ASP A 152 -13.28 32.00 1.08
N GLU A 153 -13.10 31.79 -0.21
CA GLU A 153 -12.74 32.84 -1.17
C GLU A 153 -13.56 32.71 -2.45
N VAL A 154 -13.66 33.81 -3.22
CA VAL A 154 -14.29 33.79 -4.53
C VAL A 154 -13.28 33.29 -5.55
N PRO A 155 -13.52 32.16 -6.22
CA PRO A 155 -12.61 31.64 -7.23
C PRO A 155 -12.50 32.62 -8.40
N PRO A 156 -11.32 32.74 -9.04
CA PRO A 156 -11.17 33.53 -10.24
C PRO A 156 -12.02 32.98 -11.38
N PRO A 157 -12.41 33.84 -12.35
CA PRO A 157 -13.16 33.38 -13.50
C PRO A 157 -12.45 32.25 -14.26
N GLY A 158 -13.15 31.14 -14.49
CA GLY A 158 -12.58 29.97 -15.16
C GLY A 158 -11.81 29.00 -14.28
N ALA A 159 -11.71 29.26 -12.97
CA ALA A 159 -11.09 28.29 -12.05
C ALA A 159 -11.79 26.93 -12.07
N ASN A 160 -11.00 25.86 -12.04
CA ASN A 160 -11.53 24.51 -11.90
C ASN A 160 -11.97 24.27 -10.45
N ILE A 161 -13.26 24.00 -10.24
CA ILE A 161 -13.80 23.69 -8.90
C ILE A 161 -13.85 22.17 -8.76
N VAL A 162 -12.84 21.62 -8.10
CA VAL A 162 -12.76 20.18 -7.80
C VAL A 162 -13.94 19.78 -6.92
N SER A 163 -14.64 18.73 -7.31
CA SER A 163 -15.73 18.19 -6.49
C SER A 163 -15.16 17.29 -5.39
N GLY A 164 -15.90 17.13 -4.29
CA GLY A 164 -15.56 16.21 -3.22
C GLY A 164 -16.68 15.22 -2.92
N MET A 165 -16.36 14.25 -2.08
CA MET A 165 -17.34 13.28 -1.57
C MET A 165 -16.98 12.83 -0.15
N TRP A 166 -18.00 12.45 0.60
CA TRP A 166 -17.79 11.78 1.87
C TRP A 166 -17.46 10.30 1.64
N ILE A 167 -16.48 9.80 2.40
CA ILE A 167 -16.16 8.37 2.53
C ILE A 167 -16.35 8.00 3.99
N PHE A 168 -17.12 6.96 4.23
CA PHE A 168 -17.48 6.47 5.55
C PHE A 168 -16.79 5.13 5.82
N ARG A 169 -16.38 4.89 7.05
CA ARG A 169 -15.77 3.63 7.48
C ARG A 169 -16.04 3.36 8.94
N VAL A 170 -16.42 2.13 9.27
CA VAL A 170 -16.48 1.63 10.64
C VAL A 170 -15.16 0.93 10.95
N LYS A 171 -14.44 1.41 11.96
CA LYS A 171 -13.27 0.71 12.53
C LYS A 171 -13.75 -0.11 13.73
N ARG A 172 -13.23 -1.33 13.86
CA ARG A 172 -13.55 -2.26 14.97
C ARG A 172 -12.24 -2.62 15.67
N PRO A 173 -11.74 -1.78 16.60
CA PRO A 173 -10.56 -2.14 17.37
C PRO A 173 -10.91 -3.30 18.31
N PRO A 174 -10.03 -4.29 18.51
CA PRO A 174 -10.26 -5.38 19.45
C PRO A 174 -10.57 -4.85 20.86
N GLY A 175 -11.63 -5.37 21.50
CA GLY A 175 -12.01 -4.98 22.84
C GLY A 175 -12.57 -3.56 23.00
N SER A 176 -12.88 -2.87 21.91
CA SER A 176 -13.43 -1.51 21.93
C SER A 176 -14.70 -1.41 21.09
N PRO A 177 -15.62 -0.50 21.42
CA PRO A 177 -16.81 -0.29 20.60
C PRO A 177 -16.45 0.18 19.18
N PRO A 178 -17.33 -0.07 18.20
CA PRO A 178 -17.15 0.38 16.83
C PRO A 178 -16.93 1.90 16.75
N ALA A 179 -15.89 2.33 16.05
CA ALA A 179 -15.56 3.72 15.83
C ALA A 179 -15.96 4.15 14.41
N PHE A 180 -16.83 5.14 14.33
CA PHE A 180 -17.29 5.73 13.07
C PHE A 180 -16.25 6.74 12.57
N LYS A 181 -15.85 6.61 11.33
CA LYS A 181 -14.89 7.53 10.66
C LYS A 181 -15.52 8.05 9.37
N ALA A 182 -15.53 9.37 9.21
CA ALA A 182 -15.87 10.04 7.96
C ALA A 182 -14.65 10.80 7.46
N ARG A 183 -14.42 10.80 6.14
CA ARG A 183 -13.41 11.61 5.47
C ARG A 183 -14.03 12.35 4.30
N TYR A 184 -13.80 13.66 4.19
CA TYR A 184 -14.15 14.39 2.99
C TYR A 184 -12.98 14.32 2.02
N VAL A 185 -13.21 13.78 0.83
CA VAL A 185 -12.17 13.43 -0.14
C VAL A 185 -12.39 14.19 -1.43
N ALA A 186 -11.37 14.85 -1.95
CA ALA A 186 -11.40 15.46 -3.26
C ALA A 186 -11.49 14.39 -4.37
N ARG A 187 -12.26 14.67 -5.42
CA ARG A 187 -12.32 13.80 -6.60
C ARG A 187 -11.21 14.19 -7.58
N GLY A 188 -9.98 13.74 -7.29
CA GLY A 188 -8.79 14.10 -8.05
C GLY A 188 -8.82 13.76 -9.54
N PHE A 189 -9.74 12.92 -9.98
CA PHE A 189 -9.95 12.67 -11.42
C PHE A 189 -10.48 13.91 -12.16
N SER A 190 -11.09 14.88 -11.45
CA SER A 190 -11.54 16.15 -12.02
C SER A 190 -10.46 17.24 -12.04
N GLN A 191 -9.26 16.96 -11.53
CA GLN A 191 -8.13 17.86 -11.62
C GLN A 191 -7.50 17.84 -13.01
N HIS A 192 -7.05 19.01 -13.48
CA HIS A 192 -6.40 19.22 -14.77
C HIS A 192 -4.88 19.28 -14.60
N GLN A 193 -4.15 18.39 -15.28
CA GLN A 193 -2.70 18.41 -15.29
C GLN A 193 -2.18 19.71 -15.94
N GLY A 194 -1.15 20.32 -15.34
CA GLY A 194 -0.59 21.59 -15.80
C GLY A 194 -1.34 22.83 -15.28
N VAL A 195 -2.43 22.64 -14.52
CA VAL A 195 -3.20 23.69 -13.84
C VAL A 195 -3.30 23.37 -12.35
N ASP A 196 -3.99 22.26 -12.01
CA ASP A 196 -4.27 21.87 -10.63
C ASP A 196 -3.14 21.03 -10.03
N PHE A 197 -2.30 20.40 -10.84
CA PHE A 197 -1.13 19.65 -10.41
C PHE A 197 -0.13 19.49 -11.55
N PHE A 198 1.15 19.34 -11.20
CA PHE A 198 2.25 19.12 -12.16
C PHE A 198 2.88 17.75 -11.99
N GLN A 199 3.15 17.35 -10.78
CA GLN A 199 3.80 16.10 -10.43
C GLN A 199 3.05 15.40 -9.30
N THR A 200 2.98 14.07 -9.39
CA THR A 200 2.17 13.26 -8.46
C THR A 200 2.94 12.08 -7.86
N PHE A 201 4.15 11.82 -8.37
CA PHE A 201 4.92 10.67 -7.92
C PHE A 201 5.32 10.81 -6.44
N SER A 202 4.98 9.83 -5.65
CA SER A 202 5.43 9.63 -4.27
C SER A 202 5.97 8.22 -4.14
N PRO A 203 7.20 8.01 -3.66
CA PRO A 203 7.72 6.67 -3.48
C PRO A 203 6.94 5.93 -2.40
N THR A 204 6.74 4.64 -2.63
CA THR A 204 6.24 3.69 -1.65
C THR A 204 7.25 2.57 -1.50
N PRO A 205 7.49 2.05 -0.28
CA PRO A 205 8.51 1.04 -0.07
C PRO A 205 8.15 -0.26 -0.79
N LYS A 206 9.18 -0.90 -1.32
CA LYS A 206 9.05 -2.25 -1.86
C LYS A 206 8.84 -3.24 -0.72
N MET A 207 8.02 -4.26 -0.91
CA MET A 207 7.86 -5.34 0.07
C MET A 207 9.21 -6.04 0.38
N THR A 208 10.10 -6.10 -0.60
CA THR A 208 11.47 -6.62 -0.42
C THR A 208 12.25 -5.78 0.59
N THR A 209 12.15 -4.44 0.54
CA THR A 209 12.81 -3.54 1.49
C THR A 209 12.32 -3.77 2.91
N LEU A 210 11.01 -3.92 3.12
CA LEU A 210 10.45 -4.28 4.42
C LEU A 210 11.01 -5.61 4.92
N ARG A 211 11.02 -6.66 4.10
CA ARG A 211 11.53 -7.98 4.48
C ARG A 211 13.02 -7.94 4.84
N VAL A 212 13.82 -7.21 4.09
CA VAL A 212 15.26 -7.00 4.39
C VAL A 212 15.43 -6.28 5.71
N LEU A 213 14.67 -5.21 5.96
CA LEU A 213 14.73 -4.46 7.21
C LEU A 213 14.40 -5.37 8.42
N LEU A 214 13.34 -6.18 8.31
CA LEU A 214 12.93 -7.13 9.33
C LEU A 214 14.00 -8.23 9.56
N HIS A 215 14.61 -8.73 8.47
CA HIS A 215 15.68 -9.71 8.57
C HIS A 215 16.91 -9.15 9.28
N VAL A 216 17.36 -7.95 8.89
CA VAL A 216 18.48 -7.27 9.56
C VAL A 216 18.17 -7.03 11.05
N ALA A 217 16.93 -6.62 11.35
CA ALA A 217 16.50 -6.42 12.74
C ALA A 217 16.56 -7.73 13.53
N ALA A 218 16.09 -8.85 12.98
CA ALA A 218 16.15 -10.16 13.63
C ALA A 218 17.59 -10.62 13.86
N GLN A 219 18.47 -10.45 12.88
CA GLN A 219 19.88 -10.84 12.97
C GLN A 219 20.69 -10.00 13.96
N ARG A 220 20.44 -8.70 13.99
CA ARG A 220 21.19 -7.73 14.80
C ARG A 220 20.51 -7.44 16.14
N ASP A 221 19.38 -8.06 16.43
CA ASP A 221 18.54 -7.82 17.61
C ASP A 221 18.17 -6.33 17.77
N TYR A 222 17.74 -5.70 16.68
CA TYR A 222 17.30 -4.31 16.68
C TYR A 222 15.88 -4.20 17.20
N GLU A 223 15.59 -3.13 17.93
CA GLU A 223 14.22 -2.76 18.26
C GLU A 223 13.47 -2.35 17.00
N LEU A 224 12.24 -2.87 16.86
CA LEU A 224 11.32 -2.55 15.80
C LEU A 224 10.13 -1.80 16.38
N HIS A 225 9.91 -0.57 15.94
CA HIS A 225 8.82 0.25 16.39
C HIS A 225 8.03 0.83 15.23
N SER A 226 6.80 1.26 15.49
CA SER A 226 5.96 1.94 14.51
C SER A 226 5.41 3.26 15.04
N LEU A 227 5.10 4.17 14.10
CA LEU A 227 4.50 5.46 14.35
C LEU A 227 3.53 5.78 13.20
N ASP A 228 2.35 6.29 13.52
CA ASP A 228 1.28 6.65 12.58
C ASP A 228 1.06 8.16 12.57
N PHE A 229 1.08 8.78 11.40
CA PHE A 229 0.74 10.20 11.24
C PHE A 229 -0.76 10.38 11.09
N SER A 230 -1.37 10.99 12.07
CA SER A 230 -2.79 11.33 12.00
C SER A 230 -3.02 12.42 10.95
N THR A 231 -3.94 12.18 10.00
CA THR A 231 -4.27 13.15 8.95
C THR A 231 -3.03 13.68 8.19
N ALA A 232 -2.13 12.77 7.81
CA ALA A 232 -0.82 13.08 7.22
C ALA A 232 -0.86 14.14 6.12
N PHE A 233 -1.78 14.03 5.16
CA PHE A 233 -1.87 14.98 4.05
C PHE A 233 -2.17 16.41 4.52
N LEU A 234 -3.03 16.59 5.54
CA LEU A 234 -3.33 17.92 6.07
C LEU A 234 -2.13 18.61 6.74
N GLN A 235 -1.05 17.87 6.98
CA GLN A 235 0.19 18.39 7.55
C GLN A 235 1.22 18.78 6.47
N GLY A 236 0.95 18.41 5.21
CA GLY A 236 1.77 18.79 4.06
C GLY A 236 1.61 20.26 3.68
N SER A 237 2.44 20.73 2.76
CA SER A 237 2.33 22.04 2.13
C SER A 237 1.71 21.87 0.75
N LEU A 238 0.74 22.72 0.40
CA LEU A 238 0.14 22.76 -0.93
C LEU A 238 0.70 23.97 -1.68
N HIS A 239 1.23 23.74 -2.87
CA HIS A 239 1.87 24.78 -3.67
C HIS A 239 0.97 25.32 -4.78
N GLU A 240 0.03 24.51 -5.26
CA GLU A 240 -0.91 24.86 -6.31
C GLU A 240 -2.19 25.47 -5.72
N GLU A 241 -2.81 26.35 -6.50
CA GLU A 241 -4.09 26.95 -6.17
C GLU A 241 -5.23 25.97 -6.52
N ILE A 242 -5.81 25.34 -5.49
CA ILE A 242 -6.88 24.35 -5.64
C ILE A 242 -8.16 24.85 -5.04
N TRP A 243 -9.21 24.81 -5.84
CA TRP A 243 -10.57 25.15 -5.43
C TRP A 243 -11.39 23.89 -5.21
N LEU A 244 -11.92 23.71 -4.00
CA LEU A 244 -12.71 22.56 -3.62
C LEU A 244 -14.15 22.97 -3.31
N ARG A 245 -15.10 22.20 -3.81
CA ARG A 245 -16.51 22.35 -3.45
C ARG A 245 -16.73 21.98 -2.00
N ARG A 246 -17.53 22.77 -1.27
CA ARG A 246 -17.92 22.47 0.10
C ARG A 246 -18.64 21.13 0.22
N PRO A 247 -18.44 20.38 1.32
CA PRO A 247 -19.14 19.12 1.53
C PRO A 247 -20.64 19.34 1.72
N PRO A 248 -21.47 18.37 1.27
CA PRO A 248 -22.85 18.29 1.67
C PRO A 248 -22.97 18.26 3.21
N GLY A 249 -23.99 18.94 3.73
CA GLY A 249 -24.23 19.01 5.18
C GLY A 249 -23.39 20.04 5.94
N PHE A 250 -22.39 20.65 5.29
CA PHE A 250 -21.63 21.73 5.91
C PHE A 250 -22.45 23.03 5.86
N THR A 251 -23.13 23.34 6.96
CA THR A 251 -24.02 24.48 7.08
C THR A 251 -23.30 25.65 7.70
N GLY A 252 -23.60 26.88 7.23
CA GLY A 252 -23.03 28.12 7.72
C GLY A 252 -23.44 29.31 6.86
N SER A 253 -23.19 30.52 7.36
CA SER A 253 -23.36 31.73 6.55
C SER A 253 -22.08 31.95 5.75
N PHE A 254 -22.12 31.69 4.46
CA PHE A 254 -20.99 31.89 3.56
C PHE A 254 -21.29 33.05 2.60
N PRO A 255 -20.30 33.90 2.28
CA PRO A 255 -20.48 34.93 1.26
C PRO A 255 -20.88 34.28 -0.09
N ALA A 256 -21.74 34.93 -0.84
CA ALA A 256 -22.19 34.42 -2.12
C ALA A 256 -21.03 34.21 -3.10
N GLY A 257 -21.05 33.11 -3.83
CA GLY A 257 -20.02 32.79 -4.83
C GLY A 257 -18.70 32.23 -4.28
N THR A 258 -18.53 32.14 -2.95
CA THR A 258 -17.30 31.59 -2.39
C THR A 258 -17.23 30.07 -2.45
N GLN A 259 -16.02 29.54 -2.62
CA GLN A 259 -15.66 28.13 -2.54
C GLN A 259 -14.46 27.97 -1.56
N TRP A 260 -14.07 26.76 -1.28
CA TRP A 260 -12.88 26.51 -0.47
C TRP A 260 -11.62 26.60 -1.32
N SER A 261 -10.79 27.61 -1.08
CA SER A 261 -9.42 27.70 -1.54
C SER A 261 -8.56 26.86 -0.57
N LEU A 262 -7.98 25.76 -1.05
CA LEU A 262 -7.19 24.87 -0.20
C LEU A 262 -5.81 25.49 0.10
N ARG A 263 -5.39 25.36 1.36
CA ARG A 263 -4.07 25.77 1.85
C ARG A 263 -3.20 24.58 2.23
N ARG A 264 -3.83 23.40 2.33
CA ARG A 264 -3.19 22.13 2.67
C ARG A 264 -3.68 21.05 1.70
N PRO A 265 -2.83 20.05 1.39
CA PRO A 265 -3.28 18.89 0.61
C PRO A 265 -4.37 18.13 1.37
N VAL A 266 -5.34 17.62 0.65
CA VAL A 266 -6.41 16.80 1.22
C VAL A 266 -6.45 15.42 0.54
N TYR A 267 -7.05 14.44 1.22
CA TYR A 267 -7.26 13.12 0.65
C TYR A 267 -7.96 13.20 -0.71
N GLY A 268 -7.48 12.45 -1.68
CA GLY A 268 -8.02 12.35 -3.02
C GLY A 268 -7.44 13.33 -4.05
N LEU A 269 -6.68 14.36 -3.65
CA LEU A 269 -5.88 15.13 -4.59
C LEU A 269 -4.74 14.28 -5.14
N ARG A 270 -4.44 14.44 -6.43
CA ARG A 270 -3.40 13.65 -7.12
C ARG A 270 -2.00 13.89 -6.57
N GLN A 271 -1.70 15.13 -6.16
CA GLN A 271 -0.39 15.50 -5.61
C GLN A 271 -0.27 15.31 -4.09
N ALA A 272 -1.37 15.07 -3.35
CA ALA A 272 -1.31 15.02 -1.89
C ALA A 272 -0.27 14.02 -1.33
N PRO A 273 -0.11 12.80 -1.88
CA PRO A 273 0.93 11.89 -1.42
C PRO A 273 2.35 12.44 -1.61
N ARG A 274 2.60 13.15 -2.70
CA ARG A 274 3.89 13.77 -2.97
C ARG A 274 4.18 14.92 -2.02
N GLU A 275 3.24 15.84 -1.86
CA GLU A 275 3.39 17.01 -0.97
C GLU A 275 3.67 16.59 0.47
N TRP A 276 2.99 15.55 0.93
CA TRP A 276 3.26 14.96 2.22
C TRP A 276 4.64 14.29 2.29
N HIS A 277 5.00 13.48 1.31
CA HIS A 277 6.32 12.84 1.25
C HIS A 277 7.45 13.86 1.26
N ASP A 278 7.35 14.96 0.51
CA ASP A 278 8.37 16.01 0.46
C ASP A 278 8.47 16.75 1.80
N THR A 279 7.33 16.97 2.48
CA THR A 279 7.28 17.53 3.83
C THR A 279 7.99 16.62 4.84
N LEU A 280 7.66 15.32 4.83
CA LEU A 280 8.27 14.35 5.73
C LEU A 280 9.76 14.15 5.44
N ARG A 281 10.15 14.09 4.17
CA ARG A 281 11.55 14.02 3.73
C ARG A 281 12.36 15.20 4.28
N THR A 282 11.82 16.41 4.21
CA THR A 282 12.46 17.63 4.74
C THR A 282 12.62 17.52 6.26
N THR A 283 11.60 17.03 6.95
CA THR A 283 11.64 16.81 8.39
C THR A 283 12.70 15.77 8.77
N LEU A 284 12.74 14.63 8.08
CA LEU A 284 13.73 13.57 8.32
C LEU A 284 15.15 14.04 7.99
N ALA A 285 15.33 14.82 6.92
CA ALA A 285 16.63 15.42 6.60
C ALA A 285 17.12 16.35 7.72
N ALA A 286 16.24 17.17 8.31
CA ALA A 286 16.58 18.03 9.45
C ALA A 286 16.93 17.23 10.73
N LEU A 287 16.51 15.95 10.81
CA LEU A 287 16.85 15.00 11.88
C LEU A 287 18.09 14.15 11.56
N GLY A 288 18.79 14.44 10.46
CA GLY A 288 20.01 13.75 10.05
C GLY A 288 19.78 12.42 9.32
N PHE A 289 18.69 12.32 8.58
CA PHE A 289 18.42 11.15 7.73
C PHE A 289 18.49 11.48 6.24
N ALA A 290 18.94 10.53 5.45
CA ALA A 290 18.91 10.60 3.99
C ALA A 290 18.20 9.37 3.39
N PRO A 291 17.49 9.54 2.26
CA PRO A 291 16.88 8.40 1.58
C PRO A 291 17.94 7.47 0.99
N SER A 292 17.68 6.17 1.02
CA SER A 292 18.51 5.17 0.36
C SER A 292 18.39 5.28 -1.16
N THR A 293 19.49 5.03 -1.87
CA THR A 293 19.50 4.95 -3.33
C THR A 293 18.77 3.71 -3.87
N ALA A 294 18.70 2.63 -3.09
CA ALA A 294 18.04 1.38 -3.46
C ALA A 294 16.51 1.46 -3.35
N ASP A 295 16.02 2.20 -2.35
CA ASP A 295 14.60 2.46 -2.12
C ASP A 295 14.45 3.83 -1.45
N PRO A 296 13.90 4.84 -2.15
CA PRO A 296 13.76 6.20 -1.61
C PRO A 296 12.82 6.30 -0.40
N SER A 297 12.04 5.26 -0.12
CA SER A 297 11.16 5.19 1.06
C SER A 297 11.90 4.69 2.32
N LEU A 298 13.13 4.18 2.18
CA LEU A 298 13.99 3.80 3.29
C LEU A 298 14.96 4.94 3.59
N PHE A 299 14.88 5.50 4.78
CA PHE A 299 15.76 6.56 5.26
C PHE A 299 16.79 5.99 6.23
N LEU A 300 18.01 6.44 6.10
CA LEU A 300 19.18 6.01 6.86
C LEU A 300 19.73 7.21 7.62
N ARG A 301 20.15 7.00 8.88
CA ARG A 301 20.91 8.03 9.59
C ARG A 301 22.23 8.30 8.89
N THR A 302 22.54 9.58 8.66
CA THR A 302 23.75 10.00 7.91
C THR A 302 25.00 10.03 8.79
N ASP A 303 24.85 10.24 10.11
CA ASP A 303 25.98 10.19 11.04
C ASP A 303 26.36 8.73 11.35
N THR A 304 27.44 8.28 10.74
CA THR A 304 27.98 6.93 10.90
C THR A 304 28.76 6.71 12.20
N THR A 305 28.99 7.76 12.99
CA THR A 305 29.59 7.64 14.33
C THR A 305 28.56 7.17 15.36
N LEU A 306 27.28 7.32 15.07
CA LEU A 306 26.18 6.88 15.89
C LEU A 306 25.67 5.50 15.43
N PRO A 307 25.06 4.71 16.34
CA PRO A 307 24.43 3.45 15.97
C PRO A 307 23.42 3.62 14.83
N PRO A 308 23.34 2.66 13.89
CA PRO A 308 22.39 2.72 12.78
C PRO A 308 20.94 2.90 13.27
N LEU A 309 20.20 3.76 12.58
CA LEU A 309 18.78 3.91 12.75
C LEU A 309 18.16 4.02 11.35
N TYR A 310 17.21 3.15 11.09
CA TYR A 310 16.50 3.02 9.82
C TYR A 310 15.07 3.49 10.02
N VAL A 311 14.53 4.20 9.02
CA VAL A 311 13.13 4.63 8.98
C VAL A 311 12.54 4.24 7.64
N LEU A 312 11.62 3.29 7.61
CA LEU A 312 10.87 2.92 6.41
C LEU A 312 9.55 3.69 6.42
N VAL A 313 9.29 4.45 5.37
CA VAL A 313 8.13 5.35 5.24
C VAL A 313 7.12 4.76 4.28
N TYR A 314 5.90 4.49 4.73
CA TYR A 314 4.76 4.12 3.90
C TYR A 314 3.62 5.12 4.10
N VAL A 315 3.64 6.21 3.37
CA VAL A 315 2.71 7.34 3.43
C VAL A 315 2.61 7.91 4.85
N ASP A 316 1.65 7.47 5.65
CA ASP A 316 1.38 7.86 7.04
C ASP A 316 1.98 6.92 8.09
N ASP A 317 2.42 5.73 7.69
CA ASP A 317 3.02 4.73 8.58
C ASP A 317 4.56 4.77 8.52
N LEU A 318 5.22 4.83 9.67
CA LEU A 318 6.66 4.69 9.80
C LEU A 318 7.03 3.41 10.55
N VAL A 319 8.04 2.71 10.04
CA VAL A 319 8.68 1.60 10.73
C VAL A 319 10.12 1.97 11.03
N PHE A 320 10.51 1.85 12.30
CA PHE A 320 11.87 2.12 12.78
C PHE A 320 12.58 0.82 13.11
N ALA A 321 13.88 0.76 12.81
CA ALA A 321 14.75 -0.33 13.25
C ALA A 321 16.09 0.24 13.77
N THR A 322 16.48 -0.10 15.00
CA THR A 322 17.73 0.35 15.61
C THR A 322 18.10 -0.47 16.85
N ALA A 323 19.39 -0.52 17.17
CA ALA A 323 19.87 -1.02 18.47
C ALA A 323 19.81 0.04 19.59
N ASN A 324 19.58 1.31 19.26
CA ASN A 324 19.64 2.43 20.21
C ASN A 324 18.25 2.99 20.51
N THR A 325 17.66 2.54 21.60
CA THR A 325 16.32 2.95 22.06
C THR A 325 16.25 4.43 22.46
N GLU A 326 17.34 4.99 23.01
CA GLU A 326 17.38 6.43 23.39
C GLU A 326 17.35 7.30 22.16
N ALA A 327 18.13 6.95 21.12
CA ALA A 327 18.10 7.67 19.86
C ALA A 327 16.75 7.55 19.16
N LEU A 328 16.10 6.40 19.24
CA LEU A 328 14.75 6.19 18.73
C LEU A 328 13.73 7.09 19.46
N ALA A 329 13.78 7.10 20.79
CA ALA A 329 12.90 7.94 21.60
C ALA A 329 13.09 9.42 21.26
N HIS A 330 14.34 9.86 21.08
CA HIS A 330 14.62 11.23 20.65
C HIS A 330 14.00 11.55 19.28
N VAL A 331 14.20 10.70 18.27
CA VAL A 331 13.65 10.92 16.93
C VAL A 331 12.11 10.95 16.97
N LYS A 332 11.46 10.03 17.68
CA LYS A 332 10.01 10.03 17.86
C LYS A 332 9.51 11.30 18.52
N SER A 333 10.18 11.76 19.59
CA SER A 333 9.85 13.02 20.28
C SER A 333 9.95 14.24 19.33
N GLU A 334 11.01 14.31 18.51
CA GLU A 334 11.19 15.38 17.54
C GLU A 334 10.14 15.36 16.43
N LEU A 335 9.73 14.17 15.98
CA LEU A 335 8.61 14.03 15.03
C LEU A 335 7.29 14.48 15.66
N GLN A 336 7.00 14.11 16.90
CA GLN A 336 5.79 14.51 17.64
C GLN A 336 5.70 16.01 17.92
N LYS A 337 6.85 16.70 18.06
CA LYS A 337 6.89 18.17 18.20
C LYS A 337 6.52 18.89 16.89
N ARG A 338 6.80 18.29 15.76
CA ARG A 338 6.64 18.90 14.43
C ARG A 338 5.36 18.49 13.73
N HIS A 339 4.88 17.30 14.05
CA HIS A 339 3.75 16.65 13.38
C HIS A 339 2.81 16.00 14.37
N THR A 340 1.53 15.97 14.03
CA THR A 340 0.54 15.20 14.79
C THR A 340 0.69 13.73 14.44
N CYS A 341 1.26 12.95 15.35
CA CYS A 341 1.47 11.52 15.16
C CYS A 341 1.32 10.76 16.46
N THR A 342 1.02 9.47 16.33
CA THR A 342 0.83 8.53 17.45
C THR A 342 1.97 7.51 17.44
N ASP A 343 2.66 7.38 18.55
CA ASP A 343 3.60 6.30 18.77
C ASP A 343 2.84 5.01 19.06
N LEU A 344 2.97 4.02 18.20
CA LEU A 344 2.31 2.72 18.34
C LEU A 344 3.16 1.71 19.13
N GLY A 345 4.37 2.10 19.54
CA GLY A 345 5.28 1.24 20.28
C GLY A 345 5.93 0.18 19.40
N GLU A 346 6.10 -1.04 19.94
CA GLU A 346 6.68 -2.17 19.23
C GLU A 346 5.87 -2.54 17.99
N LEU A 347 6.56 -2.91 16.91
CA LEU A 347 5.97 -3.26 15.64
C LEU A 347 5.31 -4.65 15.72
N THR A 348 3.99 -4.70 15.85
CA THR A 348 3.20 -5.94 15.87
C THR A 348 2.40 -6.17 14.60
N SER A 349 2.20 -5.11 13.80
CA SER A 349 1.49 -5.20 12.52
C SER A 349 1.93 -4.10 11.58
N HIS A 350 1.94 -4.38 10.26
CA HIS A 350 2.22 -3.40 9.22
C HIS A 350 1.60 -3.85 7.90
N LEU A 351 0.87 -2.96 7.22
CA LEU A 351 0.22 -3.22 5.91
C LEU A 351 -0.63 -4.49 5.87
N GLY A 352 -1.36 -4.80 6.94
CA GLY A 352 -2.18 -6.00 7.03
C GLY A 352 -1.41 -7.29 7.34
N LEU A 353 -0.10 -7.20 7.52
CA LEU A 353 0.72 -8.30 8.04
C LEU A 353 0.73 -8.24 9.56
N ARG A 354 0.50 -9.36 10.23
CA ARG A 354 0.83 -9.54 11.65
C ARG A 354 2.30 -9.91 11.74
N ILE A 355 3.02 -9.27 12.64
CA ILE A 355 4.45 -9.45 12.88
C ILE A 355 4.63 -9.99 14.28
N THR A 356 5.23 -11.15 14.39
CA THR A 356 5.53 -11.78 15.67
C THR A 356 7.03 -12.03 15.74
N TRP A 357 7.66 -11.60 16.81
CA TRP A 357 9.09 -11.73 17.00
C TRP A 357 9.44 -12.68 18.15
N ASP A 358 10.11 -13.78 17.82
CA ASP A 358 10.80 -14.64 18.78
C ASP A 358 12.27 -14.19 18.87
N ARG A 359 12.57 -13.39 19.88
CA ARG A 359 13.93 -12.86 20.09
C ARG A 359 14.92 -13.94 20.46
N ALA A 360 14.50 -14.99 21.19
CA ALA A 360 15.37 -16.08 21.59
C ALA A 360 15.89 -16.87 20.39
N GLN A 361 15.03 -17.08 19.39
CA GLN A 361 15.39 -17.76 18.15
C GLN A 361 15.80 -16.79 17.03
N ARG A 362 15.78 -15.48 17.27
CA ARG A 362 16.03 -14.43 16.27
C ARG A 362 15.16 -14.60 15.02
N THR A 363 13.91 -14.96 15.22
CA THR A 363 12.97 -15.25 14.14
C THR A 363 11.82 -14.27 14.16
N ILE A 364 11.55 -13.64 13.00
CA ILE A 364 10.36 -12.80 12.78
C ILE A 364 9.43 -13.55 11.85
N THR A 365 8.21 -13.79 12.32
CA THR A 365 7.15 -14.45 11.54
C THR A 365 6.16 -13.43 11.04
N LEU A 366 5.84 -13.48 9.74
CA LEU A 366 4.85 -12.66 9.07
C LEU A 366 3.63 -13.52 8.73
N THR A 367 2.44 -13.12 9.17
CA THR A 367 1.20 -13.84 8.88
C THR A 367 0.09 -12.90 8.43
N GLN A 368 -0.84 -13.43 7.63
CA GLN A 368 -2.07 -12.74 7.22
C GLN A 368 -3.34 -13.52 7.62
N SER A 369 -3.22 -14.40 8.61
CA SER A 369 -4.33 -15.29 9.04
C SER A 369 -5.61 -14.52 9.32
N HIS A 370 -5.51 -13.34 9.94
CA HIS A 370 -6.68 -12.50 10.21
C HIS A 370 -7.37 -12.03 8.91
N MET A 371 -6.60 -11.61 7.91
CA MET A 371 -7.14 -11.22 6.60
C MET A 371 -7.82 -12.40 5.90
N VAL A 372 -7.20 -13.58 5.92
CA VAL A 372 -7.80 -14.81 5.38
C VAL A 372 -9.13 -15.10 6.04
N GLN A 373 -9.19 -15.05 7.38
CA GLN A 373 -10.43 -15.26 8.14
C GLN A 373 -11.52 -14.24 7.75
N GLN A 374 -11.17 -12.96 7.61
CA GLN A 374 -12.11 -11.93 7.16
C GLN A 374 -12.66 -12.21 5.76
N VAL A 375 -11.81 -12.65 4.83
CA VAL A 375 -12.22 -13.02 3.47
C VAL A 375 -13.17 -14.22 3.52
N LEU A 376 -12.80 -15.29 4.25
CA LEU A 376 -13.65 -16.46 4.41
C LEU A 376 -15.03 -16.12 5.01
N GLN A 377 -15.05 -15.29 6.04
CA GLN A 377 -16.27 -14.83 6.68
C GLN A 377 -17.14 -13.98 5.73
N ARG A 378 -16.51 -13.01 5.03
CA ARG A 378 -17.20 -12.11 4.09
C ARG A 378 -17.91 -12.86 2.98
N PHE A 379 -17.31 -13.92 2.47
CA PHE A 379 -17.84 -14.71 1.36
C PHE A 379 -18.55 -16.00 1.78
N GLY A 380 -18.79 -16.20 3.09
CA GLY A 380 -19.55 -17.35 3.60
C GLY A 380 -18.78 -18.68 3.57
N PHE A 381 -17.44 -18.65 3.47
CA PHE A 381 -16.59 -19.85 3.43
C PHE A 381 -16.01 -20.26 4.79
N THR A 382 -16.47 -19.71 5.90
CA THR A 382 -15.92 -19.97 7.24
C THR A 382 -15.90 -21.45 7.61
N TYR A 383 -16.91 -22.21 7.17
CA TYR A 383 -17.07 -23.64 7.45
C TYR A 383 -16.76 -24.53 6.24
N SER A 384 -16.16 -23.99 5.19
CA SER A 384 -15.82 -24.75 4.00
C SER A 384 -14.63 -25.66 4.27
N SER A 385 -14.68 -26.90 3.76
CA SER A 385 -13.56 -27.82 3.84
C SER A 385 -12.40 -27.35 2.95
N PRO A 386 -11.16 -27.34 3.46
CA PRO A 386 -10.02 -26.96 2.66
C PRO A 386 -9.78 -27.97 1.52
N GLN A 387 -9.42 -27.44 0.35
CA GLN A 387 -9.06 -28.24 -0.81
C GLN A 387 -7.59 -28.06 -1.15
N SER A 388 -6.90 -29.14 -1.49
CA SER A 388 -5.46 -29.11 -1.85
C SER A 388 -5.19 -28.50 -3.21
N THR A 389 -6.18 -28.47 -4.09
CA THR A 389 -6.09 -27.92 -5.44
C THR A 389 -7.28 -27.01 -5.75
N PRO A 390 -7.12 -25.94 -6.55
CA PRO A 390 -8.21 -25.05 -6.92
C PRO A 390 -9.36 -25.74 -7.65
N LEU A 391 -9.06 -26.82 -8.39
CA LEU A 391 -10.04 -27.61 -9.14
C LEU A 391 -9.80 -29.10 -8.90
N PRO A 392 -10.85 -29.92 -8.88
CA PRO A 392 -10.73 -31.38 -8.84
C PRO A 392 -9.92 -31.91 -10.03
N THR A 393 -9.18 -32.99 -9.81
CA THR A 393 -8.43 -33.67 -10.89
C THR A 393 -9.39 -34.12 -11.99
N GLY A 394 -9.07 -33.79 -13.24
CA GLY A 394 -9.91 -34.15 -14.41
C GLY A 394 -11.05 -33.17 -14.69
N HIS A 395 -11.19 -32.08 -13.93
CA HIS A 395 -12.16 -31.05 -14.26
C HIS A 395 -11.73 -30.27 -15.51
N SER A 396 -12.61 -30.24 -16.52
CA SER A 396 -12.38 -29.44 -17.73
C SER A 396 -13.07 -28.09 -17.59
N LEU A 397 -12.32 -27.03 -17.77
CA LEU A 397 -12.86 -25.66 -17.91
C LEU A 397 -13.40 -25.51 -19.35
N SER A 398 -14.57 -26.08 -19.65
CA SER A 398 -15.28 -25.76 -20.88
C SER A 398 -16.04 -24.44 -20.71
N ALA A 399 -16.13 -23.69 -21.81
CA ALA A 399 -16.98 -22.51 -21.83
C ALA A 399 -18.42 -22.94 -21.48
N PRO A 400 -19.14 -22.17 -20.60
CA PRO A 400 -20.53 -22.48 -20.33
C PRO A 400 -21.34 -22.43 -21.64
N PRO A 401 -22.39 -23.26 -21.75
CA PRO A 401 -23.34 -23.13 -22.87
C PRO A 401 -23.83 -21.67 -22.92
N SER A 402 -23.97 -21.12 -24.09
CA SER A 402 -24.26 -19.72 -24.38
C SER A 402 -25.54 -19.15 -23.72
N ASP A 403 -26.35 -19.99 -23.09
CA ASP A 403 -27.61 -19.62 -22.42
C ASP A 403 -27.62 -19.76 -20.88
N GLU A 404 -26.55 -20.22 -20.27
CA GLU A 404 -26.45 -20.14 -18.80
C GLU A 404 -26.02 -18.75 -18.39
N SER A 405 -26.99 -17.92 -17.98
CA SER A 405 -26.70 -16.70 -17.23
C SER A 405 -25.93 -17.09 -15.98
N LEU A 406 -24.68 -16.61 -15.85
CA LEU A 406 -23.94 -16.70 -14.60
C LEU A 406 -24.87 -16.23 -13.49
N GLU A 407 -25.07 -17.06 -12.47
CA GLU A 407 -25.83 -16.68 -11.28
C GLU A 407 -25.25 -15.37 -10.72
N PRO A 408 -26.00 -14.24 -10.76
CA PRO A 408 -25.50 -12.95 -10.30
C PRO A 408 -25.26 -12.91 -8.78
N SER A 409 -25.56 -13.99 -8.08
CA SER A 409 -25.45 -14.12 -6.62
C SER A 409 -24.02 -14.33 -6.12
N VAL A 410 -23.07 -14.77 -6.97
CA VAL A 410 -21.69 -15.03 -6.55
C VAL A 410 -20.82 -13.81 -6.83
N PRO A 411 -20.33 -13.09 -5.80
CA PRO A 411 -19.50 -11.89 -5.98
C PRO A 411 -18.04 -12.25 -6.37
N TYR A 412 -17.90 -13.02 -7.46
CA TYR A 412 -16.61 -13.54 -7.92
C TYR A 412 -15.55 -12.47 -8.19
N PRO A 413 -15.87 -11.32 -8.85
CA PRO A 413 -14.88 -10.26 -9.04
C PRO A 413 -14.37 -9.64 -7.72
N GLU A 414 -15.24 -9.55 -6.70
CA GLU A 414 -14.86 -9.05 -5.38
C GLU A 414 -13.95 -10.06 -4.66
N LEU A 415 -14.26 -11.36 -4.76
CA LEU A 415 -13.43 -12.42 -4.16
C LEU A 415 -12.03 -12.43 -4.77
N VAL A 416 -11.92 -12.38 -6.10
CA VAL A 416 -10.62 -12.31 -6.80
C VAL A 416 -9.86 -11.04 -6.43
N GLY A 417 -10.56 -9.92 -6.22
CA GLY A 417 -9.95 -8.66 -5.77
C GLY A 417 -9.44 -8.70 -4.31
N CYS A 418 -9.85 -9.68 -3.51
CA CYS A 418 -9.38 -9.88 -2.13
C CYS A 418 -8.16 -10.83 -2.05
N LEU A 419 -7.88 -11.62 -3.08
CA LEU A 419 -6.75 -12.55 -3.18
C LEU A 419 -5.52 -11.89 -3.78
#